data_f91dc597294fa68c20b78ebcd9d338a1
#
_entry.id   f91dc597294fa68c20b78ebcd9d338a1
#
_cell.length_a   1.000
_cell.length_b   1.000
_cell.length_c   1.000
_cell.angle_alpha   90.00
_cell.angle_beta   90.00
_cell.angle_gamma   90.00
#
_symmetry.space_group_name_H-M   'P 1'
#
loop_
_entity.id
_entity.type
_entity.pdbx_description
1 polymer ?
#
loop_
_entity_poly.entity_id
_entity_poly.type
_entity_poly.pdbx_seq_one_letter_code
_entity_poly.pdbx_strand_id
1 'polypeptide(L)' 'MKKNFWYVYLFETEEKKDIIKVMKFNTINEMSYVLDIKPAILSNFFHGLIKPREVLKYCSIYQSIPL' A
#
# COMPACT_ATOMS: atom_id res chain seq x y z
N MET A 1 -17.89 12.81 9.41
CA MET A 1 -17.69 11.68 8.48
C MET A 1 -16.32 11.07 8.71
N LYS A 2 -16.27 9.76 8.86
CA LYS A 2 -15.01 9.06 9.08
C LYS A 2 -14.34 8.78 7.75
N LYS A 3 -13.05 9.06 7.65
CA LYS A 3 -12.28 8.78 6.45
C LYS A 3 -11.22 7.74 6.74
N ASN A 4 -11.03 6.83 5.82
CA ASN A 4 -9.96 5.88 5.88
C ASN A 4 -8.75 6.45 5.16
N PHE A 5 -7.58 6.21 5.72
CA PHE A 5 -6.31 6.59 5.10
C PHE A 5 -5.51 5.34 4.83
N TRP A 6 -4.67 5.42 3.82
CA TRP A 6 -3.78 4.33 3.45
C TRP A 6 -2.36 4.77 3.70
N TYR A 7 -1.61 3.98 4.45
CA TYR A 7 -0.20 4.25 4.71
C TYR A 7 0.64 3.20 3.99
N VAL A 8 1.61 3.67 3.23
CA VAL A 8 2.52 2.80 2.49
C VAL A 8 3.92 3.02 3.04
N TYR A 9 4.51 1.97 3.56
CA TYR A 9 5.91 1.97 4.00
C TYR A 9 6.73 1.28 2.93
N LEU A 10 7.67 2.03 2.36
CA LEU A 10 8.58 1.49 1.35
C LEU A 10 9.89 1.11 2.02
N PHE A 11 10.33 -0.09 1.78
CA PHE A 11 11.53 -0.65 2.39
C PHE A 11 12.63 -0.85 1.37
N GLU A 12 13.86 -0.87 1.85
CA GLU A 12 15.03 -1.06 1.00
C GLU A 12 15.12 -2.49 0.46
N THR A 13 14.68 -3.48 1.24
CA THR A 13 14.75 -4.89 0.86
C THR A 13 13.43 -5.59 1.12
N GLU A 14 13.29 -6.81 0.57
CA GLU A 14 12.10 -7.63 0.81
C GLU A 14 11.94 -8.03 2.27
N GLU A 15 13.01 -8.00 3.05
CA GLU A 15 12.96 -8.32 4.48
C GLU A 15 12.21 -7.27 5.29
N LYS A 16 12.01 -6.08 4.71
CA LYS A 16 11.22 -5.00 5.31
C LYS A 16 11.77 -4.56 6.66
N LYS A 17 13.07 -4.37 6.73
CA LYS A 17 13.72 -3.91 7.95
C LYS A 17 13.96 -2.41 7.99
N ASP A 18 14.39 -1.83 6.86
CA ASP A 18 14.78 -0.43 6.80
C ASP A 18 13.81 0.36 5.94
N ILE A 19 13.08 1.27 6.57
CA ILE A 19 12.09 2.11 5.87
C ILE A 19 12.82 3.19 5.10
N ILE A 20 12.58 3.26 3.79
CA ILE A 20 13.12 4.32 2.95
C ILE A 20 12.16 5.51 2.91
N LYS A 21 10.86 5.24 2.83
CA LYS A 21 9.87 6.28 2.64
C LYS A 21 8.52 5.85 3.20
N VAL A 22 7.79 6.81 3.76
CA VAL A 22 6.42 6.60 4.21
C VAL A 22 5.52 7.53 3.42
N MET A 23 4.45 6.99 2.85
CA MET A 23 3.48 7.76 2.07
C MET A 23 2.09 7.58 2.65
N LYS A 24 1.29 8.63 2.56
CA LYS A 24 -0.09 8.62 3.01
C LYS A 24 -1.00 8.94 1.84
N PHE A 25 -2.03 8.15 1.66
CA PHE A 25 -3.00 8.35 0.58
C PHE A 25 -4.42 8.40 1.13
N ASN A 26 -5.24 9.24 0.52
CA ASN A 26 -6.64 9.35 0.89
C ASN A 26 -7.52 8.36 0.14
N THR A 27 -7.08 7.90 -1.02
CA THR A 27 -7.85 6.98 -1.86
C THR A 27 -6.94 5.91 -2.46
N ILE A 28 -7.56 4.78 -2.82
CA ILE A 28 -6.85 3.73 -3.54
C ILE A 28 -6.39 4.23 -4.92
N ASN A 29 -7.18 5.11 -5.54
CA ASN A 29 -6.83 5.65 -6.85
C ASN A 29 -5.54 6.47 -6.80
N GLU A 30 -5.36 7.30 -5.77
CA GLU A 30 -4.11 8.03 -5.59
C GLU A 30 -2.93 7.07 -5.43
N MET A 31 -3.11 6.05 -4.59
CA MET A 31 -2.07 5.06 -4.34
C MET A 31 -1.73 4.29 -5.61
N SER A 32 -2.75 3.91 -6.37
CA SER A 32 -2.60 3.22 -7.65
C SER A 32 -1.75 4.04 -8.62
N TYR A 33 -2.03 5.32 -8.70
CA TYR A 33 -1.31 6.23 -9.59
C TYR A 33 0.17 6.35 -9.20
N VAL A 34 0.42 6.58 -7.92
CA VAL A 34 1.79 6.78 -7.43
C VAL A 34 2.62 5.50 -7.50
N LEU A 35 2.03 4.37 -7.17
CA LEU A 35 2.73 3.08 -7.20
C LEU A 35 2.74 2.44 -8.58
N ASP A 36 2.01 3.02 -9.53
CA ASP A 36 1.88 2.47 -10.89
C ASP A 36 1.36 1.04 -10.87
N ILE A 37 0.32 0.81 -10.07
CA ILE A 37 -0.34 -0.48 -9.93
C ILE A 37 -1.84 -0.29 -10.13
N LYS A 38 -2.46 -1.14 -10.94
CA LYS A 38 -3.90 -1.00 -11.21
C LYS A 38 -4.71 -1.12 -9.92
N PRO A 39 -5.79 -0.32 -9.77
CA PRO A 39 -6.61 -0.38 -8.55
C PRO A 39 -7.17 -1.77 -8.26
N ALA A 40 -7.52 -2.53 -9.29
CA ALA A 40 -8.02 -3.89 -9.12
C ALA A 40 -6.97 -4.80 -8.49
N ILE A 41 -5.70 -4.62 -8.87
CA ILE A 41 -4.60 -5.41 -8.31
C ILE A 41 -4.40 -5.06 -6.83
N LEU A 42 -4.46 -3.78 -6.50
CA LEU A 42 -4.35 -3.34 -5.11
C LEU A 42 -5.49 -3.88 -4.27
N SER A 43 -6.71 -3.82 -4.79
CA SER A 43 -7.88 -4.35 -4.09
C SER A 43 -7.73 -5.85 -3.82
N ASN A 44 -7.29 -6.62 -4.82
CA ASN A 44 -7.08 -8.05 -4.65
C ASN A 44 -5.98 -8.33 -3.63
N PHE A 45 -4.94 -7.52 -3.61
CA PHE A 45 -3.87 -7.64 -2.63
C PHE A 45 -4.39 -7.40 -1.21
N PHE A 46 -5.22 -6.36 -1.02
CA PHE A 46 -5.79 -6.07 0.29
C PHE A 46 -6.70 -7.17 0.79
N HIS A 47 -7.38 -7.86 -0.10
CA HIS A 47 -8.26 -8.96 0.25
C HIS A 47 -7.52 -10.31 0.35
N GLY A 48 -6.21 -10.30 0.15
CA GLY A 48 -5.40 -11.51 0.25
C GLY A 48 -5.59 -12.48 -0.90
N LEU A 49 -6.13 -12.01 -2.04
CA LEU A 49 -6.41 -12.86 -3.19
C LEU A 49 -5.21 -13.12 -4.07
N ILE A 50 -4.19 -12.28 -3.99
CA ILE A 50 -2.96 -12.43 -4.76
C ILE A 50 -1.74 -12.26 -3.88
N LYS A 51 -0.63 -12.84 -4.33
CA LYS A 51 0.65 -12.66 -3.64
C LYS A 51 1.30 -11.35 -4.05
N PRO A 52 2.10 -10.71 -3.18
CA PRO A 52 2.82 -9.51 -3.54
C PRO A 52 3.75 -9.74 -4.74
N ARG A 53 3.76 -8.77 -5.66
CA ARG A 53 4.63 -8.79 -6.83
C ARG A 53 5.35 -7.46 -6.95
N GLU A 54 6.49 -7.49 -7.58
CA GLU A 54 7.23 -6.27 -7.92
C GLU A 54 7.33 -5.34 -6.73
N VAL A 55 6.85 -4.10 -6.91
CA VAL A 55 6.93 -3.08 -5.89
C VAL A 55 6.28 -3.48 -4.59
N LEU A 56 5.23 -4.33 -4.63
CA LEU A 56 4.54 -4.76 -3.42
C LEU A 56 5.42 -5.62 -2.51
N LYS A 57 6.44 -6.25 -3.03
CA LYS A 57 7.39 -7.01 -2.22
C LYS A 57 8.18 -6.11 -1.28
N TYR A 58 8.36 -4.85 -1.67
CA TYR A 58 9.13 -3.87 -0.91
C TYR A 58 8.25 -2.91 -0.12
N CYS A 59 6.94 -3.16 -0.09
CA CYS A 59 5.98 -2.28 0.56
C CYS A 59 5.21 -3.00 1.64
N SER A 60 4.85 -2.25 2.68
CA SER A 60 3.81 -2.66 3.62
C SER A 60 2.72 -1.61 3.56
N ILE A 61 1.48 -2.05 3.36
CA ILE A 61 0.35 -1.16 3.18
C ILE A 61 -0.64 -1.38 4.31
N TYR A 62 -1.01 -0.30 4.98
CA TYR A 62 -1.93 -0.35 6.10
C TYR A 62 -3.07 0.61 5.87
N GLN A 63 -4.27 0.18 6.19
CA GLN A 63 -5.43 1.04 6.19
C GLN A 63 -5.68 1.51 7.62
N SER A 64 -5.72 2.83 7.80
CA SER A 64 -6.09 3.41 9.08
C SER A 64 -7.60 3.56 9.13
N ILE A 65 -8.21 3.01 10.16
CA ILE A 65 -9.65 3.13 10.37
C ILE A 65 -9.86 4.10 11.50
N PRO A 66 -10.52 5.26 11.27
CA PRO A 66 -10.77 6.22 12.34
C PRO A 66 -11.65 5.61 13.45
N LEU A 67 -11.26 5.87 14.65
CA LEU A 67 -12.05 5.43 15.82
C LEU A 67 -13.17 6.37 16.14
#